data_d560a609c8a56484a8ba0f67a90585c2
#
_entry.id   d560a609c8a56484a8ba0f67a90585c2
#
_cell.length_a   1.000
_cell.length_b   1.000
_cell.length_c   1.000
_cell.angle_alpha   90.00
_cell.angle_beta   90.00
_cell.angle_gamma   90.00
#
_symmetry.space_group_name_H-M   'P 1'
#
loop_
_entity.id
_entity.type
_entity.pdbx_description
1 polymer ?
#
loop_
_entity_poly.entity_id
_entity_poly.type
_entity_poly.pdbx_seq_one_letter_code
_entity_poly.pdbx_strand_id
1 'polypeptide(L)'
;TYLLKKYLKASVQNVKKQDVTNLIDIVLSDLEKSKFINDQFYSDSKAKSMIQRGNSINKIRSYLIGKGINNQLIKDTVNKIQDENSDQDFFSAIKLCKKKRIGPARTEDNRPLFYKKDISLLARNGFDFETSKKVMDLDKDDYLKIVRLL
;
A
#
# COMPACT_ATOMS: atom_id res chain seq x y z
N THR A 1 61.92 -4.14 24.34
CA THR A 1 61.24 -5.07 23.44
C THR A 1 59.84 -5.44 23.85
N TYR A 2 59.66 -5.73 25.15
CA TYR A 2 58.30 -6.03 25.69
C TYR A 2 57.38 -4.82 25.61
N LEU A 3 57.86 -3.64 26.00
CA LEU A 3 57.11 -2.38 25.92
C LEU A 3 56.75 -1.99 24.51
N LEU A 4 57.67 -2.19 23.57
CA LEU A 4 57.43 -1.95 22.19
C LEU A 4 56.34 -2.88 21.61
N LYS A 5 56.41 -4.16 21.91
CA LYS A 5 55.41 -5.14 21.51
C LYS A 5 54.02 -4.82 22.10
N LYS A 6 53.98 -4.42 23.37
CA LYS A 6 52.75 -4.02 24.05
C LYS A 6 52.15 -2.76 23.42
N TYR A 7 52.99 -1.78 23.10
CA TYR A 7 52.57 -0.54 22.43
C TYR A 7 52.03 -0.82 21.04
N LEU A 8 52.76 -1.62 20.25
CA LEU A 8 52.32 -1.98 18.88
C LEU A 8 51.01 -2.78 18.91
N LYS A 9 50.86 -3.69 19.88
CA LYS A 9 49.64 -4.48 20.08
C LYS A 9 48.46 -3.55 20.44
N ALA A 10 48.67 -2.60 21.34
CA ALA A 10 47.67 -1.63 21.73
C ALA A 10 47.28 -0.69 20.55
N SER A 11 48.28 -0.23 19.82
CA SER A 11 48.03 0.60 18.60
C SER A 11 47.26 -0.16 17.53
N VAL A 12 47.64 -1.41 17.27
CA VAL A 12 46.93 -2.28 16.30
C VAL A 12 45.53 -2.58 16.77
N GLN A 13 45.30 -2.80 18.07
CA GLN A 13 43.95 -3.00 18.60
C GLN A 13 43.09 -1.75 18.47
N ASN A 14 43.64 -0.56 18.69
CA ASN A 14 42.92 0.69 18.55
C ASN A 14 42.54 0.96 17.07
N VAL A 15 43.46 0.72 16.16
CA VAL A 15 43.21 0.83 14.70
C VAL A 15 42.15 -0.17 14.27
N LYS A 16 42.27 -1.43 14.70
CA LYS A 16 41.27 -2.46 14.40
C LYS A 16 39.89 -2.11 14.96
N LYS A 17 39.85 -1.56 16.17
CA LYS A 17 38.59 -1.15 16.83
C LYS A 17 37.91 -0.02 16.07
N GLN A 18 38.68 0.96 15.61
CA GLN A 18 38.17 2.06 14.81
C GLN A 18 37.71 1.60 13.44
N ASP A 19 38.48 0.73 12.77
CA ASP A 19 38.11 0.15 11.47
C ASP A 19 36.84 -0.69 11.59
N VAL A 20 36.69 -1.49 12.66
CA VAL A 20 35.47 -2.26 12.93
C VAL A 20 34.28 -1.35 13.17
N THR A 21 34.43 -0.25 13.91
CA THR A 21 33.38 0.73 14.15
C THR A 21 32.93 1.36 12.83
N ASN A 22 33.88 1.80 11.99
CA ASN A 22 33.59 2.35 10.68
C ASN A 22 32.89 1.33 9.77
N LEU A 23 33.34 0.07 9.80
CA LEU A 23 32.71 -1.01 9.03
C LEU A 23 31.27 -1.27 9.47
N ILE A 24 31.04 -1.28 10.80
CA ILE A 24 29.70 -1.44 11.37
C ILE A 24 28.80 -0.29 10.91
N ASP A 25 29.27 0.95 10.95
CA ASP A 25 28.50 2.12 10.50
C ASP A 25 28.14 2.02 9.02
N ILE A 26 29.08 1.57 8.16
CA ILE A 26 28.83 1.34 6.72
C ILE A 26 27.79 0.24 6.53
N VAL A 27 27.93 -0.89 7.24
CA VAL A 27 26.99 -2.02 7.14
C VAL A 27 25.60 -1.61 7.61
N LEU A 28 25.50 -0.88 8.73
CA LEU A 28 24.20 -0.37 9.21
C LEU A 28 23.55 0.58 8.21
N SER A 29 24.33 1.48 7.61
CA SER A 29 23.84 2.40 6.57
C SER A 29 23.34 1.62 5.36
N ASP A 30 24.08 0.61 4.91
CA ASP A 30 23.69 -0.23 3.77
C ASP A 30 22.44 -1.07 4.09
N LEU A 31 22.32 -1.59 5.32
CA LEU A 31 21.13 -2.33 5.77
C LEU A 31 19.90 -1.43 5.81
N GLU A 32 20.03 -0.19 6.29
CA GLU A 32 18.94 0.80 6.30
C GLU A 32 18.47 1.11 4.88
N LYS A 33 19.39 1.34 3.95
CA LYS A 33 19.09 1.57 2.53
C LYS A 33 18.41 0.35 1.90
N SER A 34 18.91 -0.84 2.17
CA SER A 34 18.34 -2.10 1.66
C SER A 34 16.93 -2.31 2.19
N LYS A 35 16.71 -2.05 3.47
CA LYS A 35 15.38 -2.12 4.09
C LYS A 35 14.43 -1.12 3.44
N PHE A 36 14.86 0.12 3.23
CA PHE A 36 14.06 1.15 2.58
C PHE A 36 13.64 0.73 1.16
N ILE A 37 14.58 0.25 0.37
CA ILE A 37 14.33 -0.24 -1.01
C ILE A 37 13.38 -1.44 -0.99
N ASN A 38 13.58 -2.39 -0.07
CA ASN A 38 12.72 -3.57 0.06
C ASN A 38 11.31 -3.19 0.51
N ASP A 39 11.17 -2.26 1.46
CA ASP A 39 9.88 -1.75 1.92
C ASP A 39 9.15 -1.02 0.81
N GLN A 40 9.83 -0.23 -0.01
CA GLN A 40 9.25 0.45 -1.17
C GLN A 40 8.75 -0.56 -2.20
N PHE A 41 9.58 -1.54 -2.55
CA PHE A 41 9.20 -2.60 -3.48
C PHE A 41 8.01 -3.39 -2.95
N TYR A 42 8.04 -3.76 -1.68
CA TYR A 42 6.94 -4.46 -1.03
C TYR A 42 5.65 -3.65 -1.07
N SER A 43 5.71 -2.36 -0.71
CA SER A 43 4.55 -1.47 -0.69
C SER A 43 3.94 -1.32 -2.07
N ASP A 44 4.75 -1.06 -3.09
CA ASP A 44 4.30 -0.88 -4.46
C ASP A 44 3.67 -2.18 -5.02
N SER A 45 4.32 -3.32 -4.78
CA SER A 45 3.83 -4.63 -5.23
C SER A 45 2.54 -5.04 -4.52
N LYS A 46 2.47 -4.81 -3.23
CA LYS A 46 1.29 -5.15 -2.42
C LYS A 46 0.11 -4.26 -2.77
N ALA A 47 0.35 -2.96 -2.92
CA ALA A 47 -0.67 -2.02 -3.35
C ALA A 47 -1.26 -2.39 -4.71
N LYS A 48 -0.41 -2.72 -5.68
CA LYS A 48 -0.84 -3.18 -7.01
C LYS A 48 -1.72 -4.43 -6.92
N SER A 49 -1.30 -5.42 -6.12
CA SER A 49 -2.07 -6.63 -5.89
C SER A 49 -3.44 -6.34 -5.26
N MET A 50 -3.47 -5.44 -4.27
CA MET A 50 -4.72 -5.07 -3.58
C MET A 50 -5.67 -4.30 -4.50
N ILE A 51 -5.15 -3.43 -5.36
CA ILE A 51 -5.96 -2.75 -6.39
C ILE A 51 -6.59 -3.74 -7.34
N GLN A 52 -5.84 -4.72 -7.79
CA GLN A 52 -6.36 -5.76 -8.68
C GLN A 52 -7.51 -6.55 -8.04
N ARG A 53 -7.50 -6.66 -6.72
CA ARG A 53 -8.57 -7.32 -5.94
C ARG A 53 -9.78 -6.40 -5.66
N GLY A 54 -9.70 -5.12 -6.01
CA GLY A 54 -10.77 -4.15 -5.77
C GLY A 54 -10.75 -3.51 -4.40
N ASN A 55 -9.59 -3.42 -3.75
CA ASN A 55 -9.45 -2.74 -2.47
C ASN A 55 -9.35 -1.22 -2.67
N SER A 56 -9.90 -0.46 -1.70
CA SER A 56 -9.79 0.99 -1.67
C SER A 56 -8.37 1.45 -1.31
N ILE A 57 -8.03 2.67 -1.67
CA ILE A 57 -6.76 3.32 -1.28
C ILE A 57 -6.66 3.36 0.25
N ASN A 58 -7.74 3.70 0.95
CA ASN A 58 -7.76 3.73 2.41
C ASN A 58 -7.47 2.35 3.02
N LYS A 59 -7.99 1.29 2.44
CA LYS A 59 -7.71 -0.08 2.89
C LYS A 59 -6.26 -0.47 2.65
N ILE A 60 -5.69 -0.09 1.52
CA ILE A 60 -4.27 -0.28 1.21
C ILE A 60 -3.40 0.45 2.22
N ARG A 61 -3.72 1.72 2.49
CA ARG A 61 -3.00 2.54 3.47
C ARG A 61 -3.03 1.89 4.86
N SER A 62 -4.19 1.48 5.33
CA SER A 62 -4.35 0.81 6.63
C SER A 62 -3.58 -0.51 6.70
N TYR A 63 -3.57 -1.28 5.64
CA TYR A 63 -2.82 -2.52 5.55
C TYR A 63 -1.31 -2.27 5.69
N LEU A 64 -0.78 -1.30 4.96
CA LEU A 64 0.65 -0.97 5.00
C LEU A 64 1.07 -0.40 6.36
N ILE A 65 0.22 0.41 7.00
CA ILE A 65 0.44 0.88 8.36
C ILE A 65 0.54 -0.31 9.32
N GLY A 66 -0.35 -1.27 9.20
CA GLY A 66 -0.35 -2.49 10.02
C GLY A 66 0.89 -3.35 9.81
N LYS A 67 1.54 -3.25 8.67
CA LYS A 67 2.81 -3.95 8.37
C LYS A 67 4.05 -3.17 8.81
N GLY A 68 3.88 -2.02 9.44
CA GLY A 68 5.00 -1.23 9.95
C GLY A 68 5.75 -0.45 8.87
N ILE A 69 5.14 -0.24 7.72
CA ILE A 69 5.75 0.55 6.65
C ILE A 69 5.77 2.03 7.05
N ASN A 70 6.85 2.73 6.74
CA ASN A 70 7.04 4.15 7.01
C ASN A 70 5.94 4.98 6.33
N ASN A 71 5.40 5.98 7.03
CA ASN A 71 4.33 6.84 6.51
C ASN A 71 4.70 7.55 5.21
N GLN A 72 5.95 7.96 5.05
CA GLN A 72 6.41 8.60 3.82
C GLN A 72 6.36 7.63 2.63
N LEU A 73 6.77 6.38 2.82
CA LEU A 73 6.69 5.34 1.79
C LEU A 73 5.24 5.03 1.41
N ILE A 74 4.35 4.97 2.40
CA ILE A 74 2.92 4.76 2.17
C ILE A 74 2.35 5.91 1.32
N LYS A 75 2.69 7.14 1.68
CA LYS A 75 2.27 8.34 0.95
C LYS A 75 2.77 8.31 -0.50
N ASP A 76 4.03 7.95 -0.70
CA ASP A 76 4.62 7.84 -2.05
C ASP A 76 3.93 6.76 -2.88
N THR A 77 3.64 5.60 -2.29
CA THR A 77 2.90 4.52 -2.95
C THR A 77 1.50 4.97 -3.34
N VAL A 78 0.77 5.61 -2.44
CA VAL A 78 -0.58 6.13 -2.70
C VAL A 78 -0.56 7.21 -3.80
N ASN A 79 0.41 8.12 -3.76
CA ASN A 79 0.56 9.15 -4.78
C ASN A 79 0.80 8.56 -6.17
N LYS A 80 1.62 7.52 -6.28
CA LYS A 80 1.84 6.80 -7.56
C LYS A 80 0.53 6.23 -8.10
N ILE A 81 -0.27 5.62 -7.24
CA ILE A 81 -1.57 5.07 -7.63
C ILE A 81 -2.49 6.18 -8.16
N GLN A 82 -2.58 7.29 -7.45
CA GLN A 82 -3.43 8.41 -7.82
C GLN A 82 -2.94 9.14 -9.08
N ASP A 83 -1.64 9.20 -9.29
CA ASP A 83 -1.04 9.77 -10.50
C ASP A 83 -1.32 8.89 -11.74
N GLU A 84 -1.29 7.57 -11.58
CA GLU A 84 -1.62 6.64 -12.65
C GLU A 84 -3.11 6.66 -12.98
N ASN A 85 -3.96 6.75 -11.99
CA ASN A 85 -5.41 6.78 -12.14
C ASN A 85 -6.09 7.52 -10.99
N SER A 86 -6.51 8.75 -11.22
CA SER A 86 -7.19 9.56 -10.21
C SER A 86 -8.53 8.96 -9.75
N ASP A 87 -9.16 8.15 -10.60
CA ASP A 87 -10.43 7.49 -10.33
C ASP A 87 -10.28 6.04 -9.84
N GLN A 88 -9.11 5.68 -9.31
CA GLN A 88 -8.84 4.30 -8.91
C GLN A 88 -9.87 3.75 -7.93
N ASP A 89 -10.28 4.52 -6.93
CA ASP A 89 -11.28 4.08 -5.96
C ASP A 89 -12.65 3.79 -6.61
N PHE A 90 -13.03 4.58 -7.59
CA PHE A 90 -14.26 4.34 -8.36
C PHE A 90 -14.21 2.95 -9.05
N PHE A 91 -13.14 2.64 -9.74
CA PHE A 91 -12.98 1.34 -10.40
C PHE A 91 -12.85 0.19 -9.41
N SER A 92 -12.14 0.40 -8.31
CA SER A 92 -12.03 -0.59 -7.23
C SER A 92 -13.38 -0.89 -6.59
N ALA A 93 -14.20 0.13 -6.38
CA ALA A 93 -15.54 -0.03 -5.85
C ALA A 93 -16.44 -0.82 -6.80
N ILE A 94 -16.33 -0.60 -8.11
CA ILE A 94 -17.06 -1.38 -9.12
C ILE A 94 -16.62 -2.85 -9.10
N LYS A 95 -15.33 -3.13 -8.98
CA LYS A 95 -14.82 -4.49 -8.82
C LYS A 95 -15.41 -5.18 -7.59
N LEU A 96 -15.50 -4.46 -6.47
CA LEU A 96 -16.10 -4.97 -5.25
C LEU A 96 -17.59 -5.27 -5.44
N CYS A 97 -18.32 -4.36 -6.09
CA CYS A 97 -19.73 -4.56 -6.42
C CYS A 97 -19.95 -5.80 -7.28
N LYS A 98 -19.12 -6.01 -8.27
CA LYS A 98 -19.15 -7.19 -9.12
C LYS A 98 -18.91 -8.47 -8.30
N LYS A 99 -17.88 -8.46 -7.48
CA LYS A 99 -17.48 -9.61 -6.66
C LYS A 99 -18.53 -9.97 -5.62
N LYS A 100 -19.10 -8.99 -4.95
CA LYS A 100 -20.11 -9.16 -3.89
C LYS A 100 -21.54 -9.19 -4.42
N ARG A 101 -21.75 -8.89 -5.68
CA ARG A 101 -23.08 -8.81 -6.32
C ARG A 101 -23.97 -7.79 -5.61
N ILE A 102 -23.43 -6.62 -5.36
CA ILE A 102 -24.11 -5.50 -4.68
C ILE A 102 -24.24 -4.28 -5.60
N GLY A 103 -25.05 -3.31 -5.19
CA GLY A 103 -25.22 -2.04 -5.88
C GLY A 103 -25.67 -2.23 -7.33
N PRO A 104 -24.93 -1.66 -8.31
CA PRO A 104 -25.31 -1.75 -9.73
C PRO A 104 -25.26 -3.17 -10.29
N ALA A 105 -24.61 -4.10 -9.60
CA ALA A 105 -24.59 -5.51 -9.97
C ALA A 105 -25.89 -6.24 -9.64
N ARG A 106 -26.72 -5.68 -8.78
CA ARG A 106 -28.05 -6.25 -8.46
C ARG A 106 -29.02 -6.03 -9.61
N THR A 107 -30.08 -6.84 -9.62
CA THR A 107 -31.22 -6.56 -10.47
C THR A 107 -31.84 -5.20 -10.12
N GLU A 108 -32.42 -4.51 -11.08
CA GLU A 108 -32.96 -3.16 -10.86
C GLU A 108 -34.02 -3.12 -9.74
N ASP A 109 -34.84 -4.16 -9.63
CA ASP A 109 -35.88 -4.27 -8.58
C ASP A 109 -35.26 -4.33 -7.18
N ASN A 110 -34.12 -4.97 -7.03
CA ASN A 110 -33.45 -5.16 -5.75
C ASN A 110 -32.55 -3.99 -5.35
N ARG A 111 -32.13 -3.15 -6.30
CA ARG A 111 -31.21 -2.04 -6.00
C ARG A 111 -31.75 -1.08 -4.92
N PRO A 112 -32.99 -0.56 -5.03
CA PRO A 112 -33.50 0.33 -3.98
C PRO A 112 -33.68 -0.35 -2.64
N LEU A 113 -34.03 -1.63 -2.62
CA LEU A 113 -34.25 -2.40 -1.38
C LEU A 113 -32.99 -2.53 -0.55
N PHE A 114 -31.83 -2.67 -1.18
CA PHE A 114 -30.55 -2.90 -0.53
C PHE A 114 -29.60 -1.70 -0.59
N TYR A 115 -30.09 -0.54 -1.02
CA TYR A 115 -29.25 0.65 -1.22
C TYR A 115 -28.45 1.04 0.01
N LYS A 116 -29.13 1.17 1.17
CA LYS A 116 -28.48 1.54 2.44
C LYS A 116 -27.46 0.51 2.88
N LYS A 117 -27.77 -0.76 2.74
CA LYS A 117 -26.89 -1.87 3.10
C LYS A 117 -25.64 -1.86 2.20
N ASP A 118 -25.81 -1.69 0.92
CA ASP A 118 -24.73 -1.74 -0.06
C ASP A 118 -23.80 -0.53 0.08
N ILE A 119 -24.35 0.67 0.26
CA ILE A 119 -23.53 1.88 0.47
C ILE A 119 -22.75 1.81 1.79
N SER A 120 -23.34 1.22 2.83
CA SER A 120 -22.66 0.97 4.10
C SER A 120 -21.52 -0.02 3.97
N LEU A 121 -21.69 -1.04 3.13
CA LEU A 121 -20.64 -2.02 2.85
C LEU A 121 -19.46 -1.36 2.11
N LEU A 122 -19.74 -0.51 1.14
CA LEU A 122 -18.69 0.26 0.44
C LEU A 122 -17.94 1.17 1.43
N ALA A 123 -18.65 1.86 2.30
CA ALA A 123 -18.04 2.72 3.33
C ALA A 123 -17.13 1.92 4.27
N ARG A 124 -17.57 0.74 4.72
CA ARG A 124 -16.76 -0.14 5.58
C ARG A 124 -15.51 -0.67 4.89
N ASN A 125 -15.52 -0.75 3.57
CA ASN A 125 -14.35 -1.13 2.77
C ASN A 125 -13.44 0.04 2.43
N GLY A 126 -13.69 1.22 3.00
CA GLY A 126 -12.81 2.38 2.92
C GLY A 126 -13.09 3.32 1.75
N PHE A 127 -14.19 3.13 1.02
CA PHE A 127 -14.61 4.07 -0.03
C PHE A 127 -15.37 5.25 0.60
N ASP A 128 -15.06 6.47 0.15
CA ASP A 128 -15.76 7.64 0.64
C ASP A 128 -17.22 7.68 0.14
N PHE A 129 -18.01 8.54 0.74
CA PHE A 129 -19.44 8.65 0.41
C PHE A 129 -19.65 9.07 -1.04
N GLU A 130 -18.86 10.02 -1.52
CA GLU A 130 -18.98 10.54 -2.90
C GLU A 130 -18.71 9.43 -3.93
N THR A 131 -17.62 8.69 -3.75
CA THR A 131 -17.27 7.54 -4.61
C THR A 131 -18.34 6.45 -4.52
N SER A 132 -18.76 6.11 -3.32
CA SER A 132 -19.79 5.10 -3.09
C SER A 132 -21.10 5.47 -3.75
N LYS A 133 -21.51 6.73 -3.64
CA LYS A 133 -22.72 7.24 -4.26
C LYS A 133 -22.64 7.19 -5.79
N LYS A 134 -21.53 7.62 -6.36
CA LYS A 134 -21.31 7.55 -7.82
C LYS A 134 -21.46 6.13 -8.35
N VAL A 135 -20.89 5.17 -7.64
CA VAL A 135 -20.97 3.75 -8.02
C VAL A 135 -22.41 3.23 -7.86
N MET A 136 -23.05 3.56 -6.75
CA MET A 136 -24.42 3.12 -6.49
C MET A 136 -25.44 3.70 -7.46
N ASP A 137 -25.18 4.90 -7.99
CA ASP A 137 -26.09 5.60 -8.90
C ASP A 137 -25.84 5.27 -10.39
N LEU A 138 -24.84 4.44 -10.68
CA LEU A 138 -24.59 3.98 -12.06
C LEU A 138 -25.81 3.24 -12.60
N ASP A 139 -26.19 3.56 -13.86
CA ASP A 139 -27.16 2.73 -14.54
C ASP A 139 -26.54 1.37 -14.96
N LYS A 140 -27.40 0.42 -15.27
CA LYS A 140 -26.98 -0.95 -15.59
C LYS A 140 -26.10 -1.01 -16.84
N ASP A 141 -26.40 -0.22 -17.83
CA ASP A 141 -25.65 -0.21 -19.09
C ASP A 141 -24.25 0.34 -18.91
N ASP A 142 -24.11 1.45 -18.20
CA ASP A 142 -22.81 2.03 -17.88
C ASP A 142 -21.98 1.09 -16.98
N TYR A 143 -22.61 0.49 -15.99
CA TYR A 143 -21.96 -0.51 -15.14
C TYR A 143 -21.40 -1.66 -15.97
N LEU A 144 -22.20 -2.23 -16.86
CA LEU A 144 -21.78 -3.35 -17.71
C LEU A 144 -20.65 -2.97 -18.67
N LYS A 145 -20.67 -1.76 -19.21
CA LYS A 145 -19.58 -1.24 -20.06
C LYS A 145 -18.27 -1.16 -19.28
N ILE A 146 -18.31 -0.62 -18.06
CA ILE A 146 -17.13 -0.48 -17.22
C ILE A 146 -16.59 -1.86 -16.82
N VAL A 147 -17.46 -2.78 -16.44
CA VAL A 147 -17.06 -4.14 -16.05
C VAL A 147 -16.33 -4.88 -17.18
N ARG A 148 -16.71 -4.64 -18.42
CA ARG A 148 -16.03 -5.23 -19.59
C ARG A 148 -14.59 -4.73 -19.75
N LEU A 149 -14.28 -3.53 -19.24
CA LEU A 149 -12.94 -2.94 -19.30
C LEU A 149 -12.04 -3.37 -18.12
N LEU A 150 -12.61 -3.94 -17.11
CA LEU A 150 -11.89 -4.43 -15.94
C LEU A 150 -11.52 -5.90 -16.12
#